data_9a3b08d26c54ba14180ebbe53fa4acf5
#
_entry.id   9a3b08d26c54ba14180ebbe53fa4acf5
#
_cell.length_a   1.000
_cell.length_b   1.000
_cell.length_c   1.000
_cell.angle_alpha   90.00
_cell.angle_beta   90.00
_cell.angle_gamma   90.00
#
_symmetry.space_group_name_H-M   'P 1'
#
loop_
_entity.id
_entity.type
_entity.pdbx_description
1 polymer ?
#
loop_
_entity_poly.entity_id
_entity_poly.type
_entity_poly.pdbx_seq_one_letter_code
_entity_poly.pdbx_strand_id
1 'polypeptide(L)'
;SSVAVLGAGMMGAGIAYECARAGMTVHLKDVSVDKAEKGRQHSESLLAKAVQRGRMTQEEADEVLGRILPTDQASDLAGVEAVIEAVFEDPDLKASVFAEVEAVVGPDTLMCSNTSTLPITSLQSRRERPADFIGLHFFSPVEKMKLVEIISGEQTSQRTLERAYDLSQQIRKIAISVGDGRGFYTSRVFGTLLLEAVAMLDEGADPQVIERRASQAGFPGTPLAMFDEISMNLMRHIRDTEIQAAHAEGRERPVAPGEALVDRMVEEFERPGRAAGAGFYDYPDDGGKHLWPGLREHFARGTELPAEDMKDRLLFRMALETAACFEEGVLTDTASANIGGIFGIGFPPATGGPATFMTNYEGGLAGFIARAEELAAAYGPRFAPSDWLRAR
;
A
#
# COMPACT_ATOMS: atom_id res chain seq x y z
N SER A 1 -6.19 -1.44 27.11
CA SER A 1 -5.99 -0.44 26.04
C SER A 1 -7.29 -0.25 25.27
N SER A 2 -7.62 0.99 24.92
CA SER A 2 -8.76 1.35 24.11
C SER A 2 -8.31 2.18 22.90
N VAL A 3 -8.91 1.90 21.74
CA VAL A 3 -8.60 2.59 20.49
C VAL A 3 -9.88 3.04 19.80
N ALA A 4 -9.80 4.16 19.08
CA ALA A 4 -10.83 4.56 18.14
C ALA A 4 -10.35 4.30 16.71
N VAL A 5 -11.23 3.75 15.87
CA VAL A 5 -11.02 3.63 14.44
C VAL A 5 -12.06 4.48 13.73
N LEU A 6 -11.59 5.44 12.94
CA LEU A 6 -12.44 6.39 12.22
C LEU A 6 -12.58 5.96 10.76
N GLY A 7 -13.81 5.71 10.34
CA GLY A 7 -14.14 5.09 9.08
C GLY A 7 -14.28 3.58 9.22
N ALA A 8 -15.47 3.05 8.90
CA ALA A 8 -15.82 1.64 9.00
C ALA A 8 -15.84 0.94 7.63
N GLY A 9 -15.15 1.52 6.64
CA GLY A 9 -14.90 0.89 5.35
C GLY A 9 -13.98 -0.33 5.47
N MET A 10 -13.57 -0.88 4.34
CA MET A 10 -12.75 -2.11 4.30
C MET A 10 -11.50 -2.04 5.18
N MET A 11 -10.75 -0.94 5.12
CA MET A 11 -9.52 -0.78 5.92
C MET A 11 -9.83 -0.60 7.40
N GLY A 12 -10.72 0.31 7.76
CA GLY A 12 -11.09 0.55 9.17
C GLY A 12 -11.72 -0.66 9.84
N ALA A 13 -12.58 -1.40 9.12
CA ALA A 13 -13.14 -2.65 9.61
C ALA A 13 -12.05 -3.71 9.89
N GLY A 14 -11.07 -3.85 9.00
CA GLY A 14 -9.94 -4.75 9.19
C GLY A 14 -9.01 -4.33 10.33
N ILE A 15 -8.76 -3.04 10.49
CA ILE A 15 -7.98 -2.49 11.62
C ILE A 15 -8.69 -2.74 12.94
N ALA A 16 -10.01 -2.49 13.00
CA ALA A 16 -10.83 -2.76 14.18
C ALA A 16 -10.78 -4.24 14.58
N TYR A 17 -10.86 -5.14 13.60
CA TYR A 17 -10.73 -6.58 13.83
C TYR A 17 -9.38 -6.96 14.46
N GLU A 18 -8.28 -6.47 13.92
CA GLU A 18 -6.94 -6.79 14.47
C GLU A 18 -6.74 -6.21 15.88
N CYS A 19 -7.20 -4.98 16.14
CA CYS A 19 -7.17 -4.40 17.47
C CYS A 19 -8.02 -5.19 18.48
N ALA A 20 -9.23 -5.58 18.12
CA ALA A 20 -10.12 -6.37 18.99
C ALA A 20 -9.54 -7.77 19.28
N ARG A 21 -8.92 -8.42 18.28
CA ARG A 21 -8.20 -9.69 18.46
C ARG A 21 -7.00 -9.57 19.39
N ALA A 22 -6.38 -8.41 19.42
CA ALA A 22 -5.27 -8.13 20.34
C ALA A 22 -5.75 -7.83 21.78
N GLY A 23 -7.06 -7.86 22.04
CA GLY A 23 -7.65 -7.64 23.36
C GLY A 23 -8.01 -6.18 23.67
N MET A 24 -7.97 -5.30 22.67
CA MET A 24 -8.31 -3.88 22.83
C MET A 24 -9.82 -3.65 22.72
N THR A 25 -10.35 -2.71 23.49
CA THR A 25 -11.68 -2.14 23.23
C THR A 25 -11.58 -1.19 22.06
N VAL A 26 -12.43 -1.37 21.05
CA VAL A 26 -12.39 -0.62 19.80
C VAL A 26 -13.68 0.16 19.59
N HIS A 27 -13.61 1.47 19.61
CA HIS A 27 -14.70 2.33 19.18
C HIS A 27 -14.61 2.51 17.65
N LEU A 28 -15.50 1.84 16.93
CA LEU A 28 -15.55 1.93 15.46
C LEU A 28 -16.54 3.02 15.05
N LYS A 29 -16.01 4.18 14.66
CA LYS A 29 -16.81 5.36 14.32
C LYS A 29 -16.96 5.53 12.82
N ASP A 30 -18.19 5.78 12.38
CA ASP A 30 -18.48 6.23 11.01
C ASP A 30 -19.52 7.37 11.06
N VAL A 31 -19.98 7.85 9.91
CA VAL A 31 -20.98 8.93 9.78
C VAL A 31 -22.38 8.54 10.27
N SER A 32 -22.64 7.24 10.44
CA SER A 32 -23.85 6.68 11.04
C SER A 32 -23.54 5.36 11.74
N VAL A 33 -24.33 5.04 12.77
CA VAL A 33 -24.24 3.75 13.47
C VAL A 33 -24.41 2.58 12.49
N ASP A 34 -25.31 2.70 11.52
CA ASP A 34 -25.54 1.64 10.51
C ASP A 34 -24.28 1.33 9.68
N LYS A 35 -23.50 2.36 9.31
CA LYS A 35 -22.22 2.16 8.60
C LYS A 35 -21.17 1.56 9.53
N ALA A 36 -21.09 2.00 10.76
CA ALA A 36 -20.19 1.43 11.77
C ALA A 36 -20.53 -0.04 12.04
N GLU A 37 -21.81 -0.39 12.15
CA GLU A 37 -22.26 -1.77 12.32
C GLU A 37 -21.94 -2.66 11.12
N LYS A 38 -22.05 -2.15 9.88
CA LYS A 38 -21.58 -2.87 8.68
C LYS A 38 -20.09 -3.19 8.74
N GLY A 39 -19.28 -2.26 9.26
CA GLY A 39 -17.86 -2.51 9.50
C GLY A 39 -17.64 -3.62 10.53
N ARG A 40 -18.42 -3.64 11.61
CA ARG A 40 -18.40 -4.69 12.63
C ARG A 40 -18.79 -6.07 12.06
N GLN A 41 -19.74 -6.12 11.14
CA GLN A 41 -20.16 -7.35 10.44
C GLN A 41 -19.01 -7.99 9.64
N HIS A 42 -18.05 -7.22 9.17
CA HIS A 42 -16.82 -7.77 8.58
C HIS A 42 -16.07 -8.66 9.58
N SER A 43 -15.89 -8.16 10.82
CA SER A 43 -15.26 -8.93 11.91
C SER A 43 -16.08 -10.17 12.27
N GLU A 44 -17.40 -10.06 12.37
CA GLU A 44 -18.32 -11.18 12.60
C GLU A 44 -18.13 -12.28 11.55
N SER A 45 -18.05 -11.90 10.27
CA SER A 45 -17.84 -12.85 9.17
C SER A 45 -16.49 -13.56 9.25
N LEU A 46 -15.43 -12.86 9.65
CA LEU A 46 -14.09 -13.45 9.82
C LEU A 46 -14.05 -14.41 11.01
N LEU A 47 -14.67 -14.03 12.13
CA LEU A 47 -14.75 -14.85 13.34
C LEU A 47 -15.60 -16.10 13.09
N ALA A 48 -16.76 -16.00 12.42
CA ALA A 48 -17.58 -17.15 12.06
C ALA A 48 -16.82 -18.18 11.22
N LYS A 49 -16.01 -17.72 10.25
CA LYS A 49 -15.13 -18.59 9.45
C LYS A 49 -14.05 -19.25 10.30
N ALA A 50 -13.50 -18.54 11.29
CA ALA A 50 -12.49 -19.10 12.19
C ALA A 50 -13.09 -20.20 13.08
N VAL A 51 -14.29 -19.99 13.62
CA VAL A 51 -15.05 -20.98 14.39
C VAL A 51 -15.36 -22.20 13.53
N GLN A 52 -15.92 -22.00 12.35
CA GLN A 52 -16.24 -23.09 11.40
C GLN A 52 -15.00 -23.96 11.06
N ARG A 53 -13.82 -23.37 11.01
CA ARG A 53 -12.56 -24.07 10.74
C ARG A 53 -11.90 -24.65 11.99
N GLY A 54 -12.55 -24.57 13.15
CA GLY A 54 -12.00 -25.07 14.41
C GLY A 54 -10.76 -24.34 14.93
N ARG A 55 -10.55 -23.08 14.49
CA ARG A 55 -9.39 -22.26 14.91
C ARG A 55 -9.68 -21.45 16.17
N MET A 56 -10.93 -21.38 16.58
CA MET A 56 -11.44 -20.57 17.68
C MET A 56 -12.76 -21.15 18.15
N THR A 57 -13.07 -21.02 19.45
CA THR A 57 -14.38 -21.36 19.98
C THR A 57 -15.40 -20.25 19.71
N GLN A 58 -16.70 -20.54 19.84
CA GLN A 58 -17.73 -19.51 19.70
C GLN A 58 -17.61 -18.46 20.82
N GLU A 59 -17.29 -18.87 22.04
CA GLU A 59 -17.10 -17.97 23.18
C GLU A 59 -15.96 -16.97 22.94
N GLU A 60 -14.83 -17.45 22.42
CA GLU A 60 -13.69 -16.59 22.05
C GLU A 60 -14.08 -15.60 20.94
N ALA A 61 -14.87 -16.06 19.95
CA ALA A 61 -15.34 -15.19 18.86
C ALA A 61 -16.28 -14.11 19.38
N ASP A 62 -17.23 -14.45 20.26
CA ASP A 62 -18.19 -13.53 20.86
C ASP A 62 -17.46 -12.49 21.74
N GLU A 63 -16.43 -12.90 22.47
CA GLU A 63 -15.60 -11.99 23.26
C GLU A 63 -14.85 -10.98 22.38
N VAL A 64 -14.23 -11.44 21.28
CA VAL A 64 -13.57 -10.53 20.33
C VAL A 64 -14.56 -9.56 19.70
N LEU A 65 -15.72 -10.05 19.24
CA LEU A 65 -16.75 -9.22 18.61
C LEU A 65 -17.35 -8.20 19.61
N GLY A 66 -17.48 -8.60 20.87
CA GLY A 66 -17.97 -7.74 21.95
C GLY A 66 -17.05 -6.54 22.28
N ARG A 67 -15.78 -6.61 21.87
CA ARG A 67 -14.83 -5.48 22.03
C ARG A 67 -15.00 -4.39 20.98
N ILE A 68 -15.73 -4.66 19.88
CA ILE A 68 -15.95 -3.67 18.82
C ILE A 68 -17.28 -2.96 19.08
N LEU A 69 -17.22 -1.68 19.37
CA LEU A 69 -18.32 -0.81 19.76
C LEU A 69 -18.60 0.17 18.60
N PRO A 70 -19.62 -0.09 17.78
CA PRO A 70 -20.02 0.83 16.70
C PRO A 70 -20.61 2.12 17.26
N THR A 71 -20.24 3.26 16.68
CA THR A 71 -20.76 4.59 17.08
C THR A 71 -20.71 5.58 15.92
N ASP A 72 -21.55 6.61 15.99
CA ASP A 72 -21.44 7.81 15.16
C ASP A 72 -21.10 9.06 16.00
N GLN A 73 -20.95 8.91 17.33
CA GLN A 73 -20.72 10.00 18.25
C GLN A 73 -19.24 10.14 18.60
N ALA A 74 -18.67 11.34 18.38
CA ALA A 74 -17.29 11.62 18.79
C ALA A 74 -17.12 11.57 20.33
N SER A 75 -18.16 11.92 21.10
CA SER A 75 -18.15 11.87 22.57
C SER A 75 -17.81 10.49 23.14
N ASP A 76 -18.12 9.41 22.39
CA ASP A 76 -17.85 8.04 22.82
C ASP A 76 -16.36 7.69 22.76
N LEU A 77 -15.57 8.54 22.12
CA LEU A 77 -14.12 8.37 21.98
C LEU A 77 -13.34 9.00 23.16
N ALA A 78 -14.03 9.61 24.11
CA ALA A 78 -13.37 10.18 25.29
C ALA A 78 -12.60 9.10 26.06
N GLY A 79 -11.32 9.34 26.32
CA GLY A 79 -10.47 8.43 27.08
C GLY A 79 -9.80 7.31 26.26
N VAL A 80 -9.95 7.27 24.92
CA VAL A 80 -9.16 6.34 24.09
C VAL A 80 -7.67 6.71 24.10
N GLU A 81 -6.81 5.70 24.06
CA GLU A 81 -5.36 5.88 24.11
C GLU A 81 -4.76 6.14 22.71
N ALA A 82 -5.45 5.70 21.67
CA ALA A 82 -5.04 5.92 20.29
C ALA A 82 -6.25 6.07 19.36
N VAL A 83 -6.06 6.86 18.32
CA VAL A 83 -7.01 7.05 17.20
C VAL A 83 -6.32 6.63 15.92
N ILE A 84 -6.97 5.79 15.13
CA ILE A 84 -6.50 5.35 13.80
C ILE A 84 -7.56 5.77 12.78
N GLU A 85 -7.22 6.75 11.95
CA GLU A 85 -8.10 7.26 10.91
C GLU A 85 -7.93 6.45 9.62
N ALA A 86 -9.05 6.01 9.06
CA ALA A 86 -9.15 5.26 7.82
C ALA A 86 -10.37 5.68 6.97
N VAL A 87 -10.63 7.01 6.92
CA VAL A 87 -11.67 7.58 6.04
C VAL A 87 -11.16 7.76 4.62
N PHE A 88 -12.00 8.23 3.69
CA PHE A 88 -11.61 8.47 2.30
C PHE A 88 -10.37 9.37 2.20
N GLU A 89 -9.60 9.15 1.12
CA GLU A 89 -8.31 9.81 0.86
C GLU A 89 -8.52 11.26 0.36
N ASP A 90 -9.14 12.07 1.20
CA ASP A 90 -9.40 13.48 0.99
C ASP A 90 -8.83 14.28 2.16
N PRO A 91 -7.92 15.25 1.91
CA PRO A 91 -7.24 15.98 2.99
C PRO A 91 -8.17 16.88 3.80
N ASP A 92 -9.25 17.40 3.23
CA ASP A 92 -10.20 18.27 3.93
C ASP A 92 -11.12 17.44 4.81
N LEU A 93 -11.59 16.29 4.31
CA LEU A 93 -12.34 15.33 5.10
C LEU A 93 -11.53 14.84 6.30
N LYS A 94 -10.27 14.42 6.08
CA LYS A 94 -9.39 13.96 7.16
C LYS A 94 -9.18 15.06 8.20
N ALA A 95 -8.96 16.30 7.74
CA ALA A 95 -8.80 17.44 8.63
C ALA A 95 -10.05 17.67 9.51
N SER A 96 -11.24 17.62 8.93
CA SER A 96 -12.51 17.77 9.63
C SER A 96 -12.73 16.67 10.67
N VAL A 97 -12.52 15.42 10.27
CA VAL A 97 -12.70 14.26 11.17
C VAL A 97 -11.73 14.30 12.34
N PHE A 98 -10.48 14.64 12.11
CA PHE A 98 -9.51 14.80 13.19
C PHE A 98 -9.83 15.97 14.13
N ALA A 99 -10.27 17.11 13.61
CA ALA A 99 -10.65 18.26 14.43
C ALA A 99 -11.83 17.92 15.37
N GLU A 100 -12.83 17.19 14.89
CA GLU A 100 -13.94 16.68 15.70
C GLU A 100 -13.45 15.79 16.85
N VAL A 101 -12.50 14.91 16.57
CA VAL A 101 -11.98 13.93 17.55
C VAL A 101 -11.00 14.58 18.52
N GLU A 102 -10.13 15.47 18.07
CA GLU A 102 -9.18 16.21 18.93
C GLU A 102 -9.90 17.00 20.03
N ALA A 103 -11.13 17.44 19.78
CA ALA A 103 -11.95 18.18 20.76
C ALA A 103 -12.41 17.32 21.95
N VAL A 104 -12.42 16.00 21.84
CA VAL A 104 -12.98 15.09 22.85
C VAL A 104 -11.97 14.11 23.45
N VAL A 105 -10.87 13.80 22.75
CA VAL A 105 -9.85 12.88 23.25
C VAL A 105 -8.85 13.56 24.17
N GLY A 106 -8.20 12.77 25.01
CA GLY A 106 -7.21 13.27 25.97
C GLY A 106 -5.95 13.85 25.31
N PRO A 107 -5.18 14.68 26.05
CA PRO A 107 -3.97 15.31 25.51
C PRO A 107 -2.85 14.33 25.18
N ASP A 108 -2.88 13.13 25.77
CA ASP A 108 -1.90 12.07 25.54
C ASP A 108 -2.34 11.04 24.47
N THR A 109 -3.46 11.27 23.78
CA THR A 109 -3.96 10.34 22.76
C THR A 109 -3.04 10.34 21.54
N LEU A 110 -2.58 9.15 21.14
CA LEU A 110 -1.82 8.95 19.89
C LEU A 110 -2.75 9.12 18.68
N MET A 111 -2.39 9.98 17.74
CA MET A 111 -3.20 10.28 16.55
C MET A 111 -2.54 9.69 15.31
N CYS A 112 -3.19 8.71 14.66
CA CYS A 112 -2.66 8.00 13.50
C CYS A 112 -3.54 8.18 12.28
N SER A 113 -2.92 8.35 11.10
CA SER A 113 -3.62 8.27 9.81
C SER A 113 -3.17 7.04 9.03
N ASN A 114 -4.12 6.29 8.47
CA ASN A 114 -3.87 5.16 7.58
C ASN A 114 -3.76 5.61 6.11
N THR A 115 -3.53 6.89 5.84
CA THR A 115 -3.32 7.36 4.47
C THR A 115 -2.24 6.54 3.76
N SER A 116 -2.41 6.30 2.46
CA SER A 116 -1.43 5.60 1.62
C SER A 116 -0.61 6.55 0.73
N THR A 117 -1.11 7.77 0.49
CA THR A 117 -0.54 8.67 -0.51
C THR A 117 -0.34 10.10 -0.04
N LEU A 118 -1.13 10.57 0.94
CA LEU A 118 -1.04 11.96 1.42
C LEU A 118 0.16 12.12 2.36
N PRO A 119 1.04 13.12 2.12
CA PRO A 119 2.16 13.38 3.02
C PRO A 119 1.70 13.62 4.45
N ILE A 120 2.32 12.95 5.40
CA ILE A 120 1.99 13.06 6.84
C ILE A 120 2.23 14.48 7.34
N THR A 121 3.29 15.14 6.93
CA THR A 121 3.60 16.54 7.26
C THR A 121 2.47 17.47 6.84
N SER A 122 1.87 17.25 5.67
CA SER A 122 0.72 18.04 5.19
C SER A 122 -0.52 17.86 6.07
N LEU A 123 -0.83 16.63 6.47
CA LEU A 123 -1.94 16.36 7.39
C LEU A 123 -1.64 16.89 8.78
N GLN A 124 -0.40 16.75 9.25
CA GLN A 124 0.11 17.18 10.55
C GLN A 124 -0.01 18.70 10.74
N SER A 125 0.27 19.49 9.70
CA SER A 125 0.19 20.96 9.74
C SER A 125 -1.20 21.52 10.09
N ARG A 126 -2.22 20.66 9.98
CA ARG A 126 -3.63 20.99 10.24
C ARG A 126 -4.11 20.44 11.59
N ARG A 127 -3.19 20.01 12.48
CA ARG A 127 -3.49 19.44 13.81
C ARG A 127 -3.22 20.45 14.90
N GLU A 128 -4.00 20.36 15.98
CA GLU A 128 -3.75 21.13 17.19
C GLU A 128 -2.49 20.64 17.92
N ARG A 129 -2.25 19.32 17.84
CA ARG A 129 -1.10 18.64 18.46
C ARG A 129 -0.27 17.88 17.45
N PRO A 130 0.48 18.60 16.59
CA PRO A 130 1.21 17.97 15.50
C PRO A 130 2.29 17.00 15.98
N ALA A 131 2.86 17.17 17.17
CA ALA A 131 3.87 16.28 17.73
C ALA A 131 3.32 14.87 18.08
N ASP A 132 2.01 14.75 18.31
CA ASP A 132 1.32 13.50 18.64
C ASP A 132 0.74 12.78 17.39
N PHE A 133 1.00 13.31 16.22
CA PHE A 133 0.46 12.81 14.95
C PHE A 133 1.50 12.01 14.15
N ILE A 134 1.09 10.87 13.58
CA ILE A 134 1.95 9.96 12.83
C ILE A 134 1.14 9.20 11.76
N GLY A 135 1.81 8.79 10.69
CA GLY A 135 1.26 7.84 9.73
C GLY A 135 1.36 6.40 10.24
N LEU A 136 0.29 5.65 10.10
CA LEU A 136 0.23 4.22 10.44
C LEU A 136 -0.48 3.49 9.29
N HIS A 137 0.29 3.16 8.27
CA HIS A 137 -0.22 2.62 7.01
C HIS A 137 -0.31 1.10 7.06
N PHE A 138 -1.54 0.61 7.04
CA PHE A 138 -1.88 -0.82 6.95
C PHE A 138 -2.06 -1.24 5.49
N PHE A 139 -1.95 -2.53 5.24
CA PHE A 139 -2.10 -3.13 3.92
C PHE A 139 -3.35 -3.99 3.83
N SER A 140 -4.00 -4.00 2.68
CA SER A 140 -5.21 -4.78 2.43
C SER A 140 -4.89 -6.19 1.90
N PRO A 141 -5.59 -7.24 2.39
CA PRO A 141 -6.52 -7.28 3.52
C PRO A 141 -5.78 -7.21 4.87
N VAL A 142 -6.25 -6.37 5.80
CA VAL A 142 -5.53 -6.08 7.05
C VAL A 142 -5.24 -7.33 7.86
N GLU A 143 -6.20 -8.26 7.94
CA GLU A 143 -6.08 -9.51 8.71
C GLU A 143 -5.07 -10.52 8.12
N LYS A 144 -4.67 -10.32 6.86
CA LYS A 144 -3.69 -11.19 6.17
C LYS A 144 -2.32 -10.56 6.05
N MET A 145 -2.26 -9.25 5.98
CA MET A 145 -1.02 -8.50 5.78
C MET A 145 -0.34 -8.24 7.13
N LYS A 146 0.90 -8.69 7.23
CA LYS A 146 1.65 -8.63 8.49
C LYS A 146 2.34 -7.29 8.72
N LEU A 147 2.57 -6.51 7.65
CA LEU A 147 3.33 -5.27 7.71
C LEU A 147 2.45 -4.08 8.12
N VAL A 148 3.05 -3.17 8.87
CA VAL A 148 2.60 -1.80 9.07
C VAL A 148 3.77 -0.87 8.77
N GLU A 149 3.54 0.15 7.98
CA GLU A 149 4.51 1.20 7.67
C GLU A 149 4.23 2.41 8.56
N ILE A 150 5.19 2.78 9.38
CA ILE A 150 5.11 3.93 10.29
C ILE A 150 5.82 5.10 9.65
N ILE A 151 5.12 6.22 9.47
CA ILE A 151 5.63 7.39 8.77
C ILE A 151 5.64 8.59 9.71
N SER A 152 6.82 9.09 10.03
CA SER A 152 6.98 10.31 10.82
C SER A 152 6.88 11.54 9.92
N GLY A 153 6.00 12.48 10.28
CA GLY A 153 6.02 13.82 9.71
C GLY A 153 7.11 14.69 10.35
N GLU A 154 7.35 15.88 9.83
CA GLU A 154 8.41 16.79 10.29
C GLU A 154 8.33 17.14 11.78
N GLN A 155 7.13 17.20 12.35
CA GLN A 155 6.90 17.56 13.75
C GLN A 155 6.58 16.37 14.65
N THR A 156 6.59 15.14 14.13
CA THR A 156 6.32 13.94 14.93
C THR A 156 7.38 13.76 16.00
N SER A 157 6.96 13.64 17.26
CA SER A 157 7.88 13.44 18.37
C SER A 157 8.42 12.01 18.41
N GLN A 158 9.60 11.84 19.00
CA GLN A 158 10.20 10.52 19.24
C GLN A 158 9.26 9.64 20.09
N ARG A 159 8.60 10.21 21.12
CA ARG A 159 7.59 9.52 21.93
C ARG A 159 6.44 8.96 21.08
N THR A 160 5.97 9.74 20.11
CA THR A 160 4.88 9.34 19.22
C THR A 160 5.31 8.17 18.32
N LEU A 161 6.52 8.22 17.80
CA LEU A 161 7.09 7.10 17.02
C LEU A 161 7.18 5.82 17.86
N GLU A 162 7.70 5.91 19.08
CA GLU A 162 7.81 4.76 20.00
C GLU A 162 6.44 4.15 20.32
N ARG A 163 5.44 4.99 20.59
CA ARG A 163 4.07 4.54 20.84
C ARG A 163 3.42 3.89 19.62
N ALA A 164 3.72 4.35 18.41
CA ALA A 164 3.23 3.72 17.17
C ALA A 164 3.87 2.33 16.98
N TYR A 165 5.15 2.16 17.32
CA TYR A 165 5.79 0.85 17.37
C TYR A 165 5.13 -0.07 18.39
N ASP A 166 4.92 0.40 19.62
CA ASP A 166 4.27 -0.37 20.68
C ASP A 166 2.86 -0.82 20.28
N LEU A 167 2.07 0.06 19.69
CA LEU A 167 0.75 -0.26 19.17
C LEU A 167 0.83 -1.34 18.07
N SER A 168 1.76 -1.20 17.15
CA SER A 168 1.97 -2.16 16.07
C SER A 168 2.34 -3.55 16.61
N GLN A 169 3.20 -3.61 17.64
CA GLN A 169 3.56 -4.87 18.30
C GLN A 169 2.37 -5.49 19.05
N GLN A 170 1.58 -4.68 19.76
CA GLN A 170 0.39 -5.16 20.48
C GLN A 170 -0.60 -5.83 19.53
N ILE A 171 -0.80 -5.29 18.33
CA ILE A 171 -1.65 -5.90 17.30
C ILE A 171 -0.92 -6.93 16.43
N ARG A 172 0.28 -7.35 16.83
CA ARG A 172 1.11 -8.40 16.21
C ARG A 172 1.48 -8.11 14.75
N LYS A 173 1.65 -6.84 14.40
CA LYS A 173 2.18 -6.42 13.11
C LYS A 173 3.69 -6.24 13.15
N ILE A 174 4.33 -6.48 12.02
CA ILE A 174 5.74 -6.16 11.79
C ILE A 174 5.78 -4.69 11.35
N ALA A 175 6.43 -3.84 12.13
CA ALA A 175 6.53 -2.42 11.82
C ALA A 175 7.86 -2.08 11.18
N ILE A 176 7.82 -1.22 10.16
CA ILE A 176 8.98 -0.51 9.64
C ILE A 176 8.77 0.99 9.82
N SER A 177 9.85 1.75 9.98
CA SER A 177 9.80 3.21 10.03
C SER A 177 10.38 3.79 8.75
N VAL A 178 9.65 4.72 8.16
CA VAL A 178 10.05 5.41 6.94
C VAL A 178 9.85 6.92 7.08
N GLY A 179 10.55 7.69 6.28
CA GLY A 179 10.38 9.13 6.16
C GLY A 179 9.10 9.47 5.39
N ASP A 180 8.67 10.72 5.55
CA ASP A 180 7.51 11.25 4.85
C ASP A 180 7.80 11.51 3.37
N GLY A 181 6.78 11.34 2.55
CA GLY A 181 6.85 11.54 1.11
C GLY A 181 5.57 11.05 0.42
N ARG A 182 5.36 11.39 -0.83
CA ARG A 182 4.21 10.90 -1.59
C ARG A 182 4.34 9.40 -1.86
N GLY A 183 3.34 8.62 -1.41
CA GLY A 183 3.35 7.16 -1.53
C GLY A 183 4.37 6.48 -0.61
N PHE A 184 5.01 7.23 0.27
CA PHE A 184 6.00 6.77 1.25
C PHE A 184 7.08 5.88 0.60
N TYR A 185 7.31 4.70 1.17
CA TYR A 185 8.19 3.70 0.57
C TYR A 185 7.40 2.66 -0.23
N THR A 186 6.47 1.98 0.41
CA THR A 186 5.86 0.76 -0.14
C THR A 186 4.96 1.03 -1.35
N SER A 187 4.04 1.98 -1.26
CA SER A 187 3.12 2.30 -2.38
C SER A 187 3.89 2.84 -3.59
N ARG A 188 4.90 3.66 -3.37
CA ARG A 188 5.76 4.21 -4.39
C ARG A 188 6.51 3.13 -5.17
N VAL A 189 7.16 2.21 -4.45
CA VAL A 189 7.92 1.10 -5.07
C VAL A 189 6.97 0.11 -5.76
N PHE A 190 5.84 -0.20 -5.14
CA PHE A 190 4.84 -1.11 -5.72
C PHE A 190 4.27 -0.60 -7.05
N GLY A 191 4.01 0.70 -7.14
CA GLY A 191 3.55 1.33 -8.38
C GLY A 191 4.50 1.09 -9.56
N THR A 192 5.80 1.05 -9.32
CA THR A 192 6.79 0.81 -10.38
C THR A 192 6.70 -0.60 -10.97
N LEU A 193 6.42 -1.62 -10.16
CA LEU A 193 6.19 -2.98 -10.62
C LEU A 193 4.99 -3.05 -11.56
N LEU A 194 3.89 -2.46 -11.14
CA LEU A 194 2.63 -2.51 -11.88
C LEU A 194 2.74 -1.79 -13.24
N LEU A 195 3.29 -0.60 -13.22
CA LEU A 195 3.49 0.18 -14.46
C LEU A 195 4.49 -0.48 -15.41
N GLU A 196 5.52 -1.15 -14.90
CA GLU A 196 6.47 -1.85 -15.76
C GLU A 196 5.86 -3.08 -16.44
N ALA A 197 5.00 -3.82 -15.76
CA ALA A 197 4.24 -4.91 -16.38
C ALA A 197 3.32 -4.40 -17.49
N VAL A 198 2.65 -3.27 -17.27
CA VAL A 198 1.80 -2.63 -18.27
C VAL A 198 2.64 -2.06 -19.42
N ALA A 199 3.83 -1.52 -19.15
CA ALA A 199 4.76 -1.07 -20.19
C ALA A 199 5.13 -2.21 -21.15
N MET A 200 5.44 -3.38 -20.63
CA MET A 200 5.71 -4.57 -21.47
C MET A 200 4.50 -4.97 -22.31
N LEU A 201 3.30 -4.88 -21.76
CA LEU A 201 2.06 -5.13 -22.50
C LEU A 201 1.86 -4.09 -23.62
N ASP A 202 2.10 -2.82 -23.33
CA ASP A 202 2.02 -1.73 -24.31
C ASP A 202 3.07 -1.84 -25.41
N GLU A 203 4.24 -2.41 -25.11
CA GLU A 203 5.28 -2.78 -26.08
C GLU A 203 4.87 -3.95 -26.97
N GLY A 204 3.77 -4.65 -26.66
CA GLY A 204 3.20 -5.73 -27.46
C GLY A 204 3.55 -7.15 -27.00
N ALA A 205 4.10 -7.30 -25.78
CA ALA A 205 4.35 -8.62 -25.20
C ALA A 205 3.04 -9.33 -24.84
N ASP A 206 3.04 -10.66 -24.88
CA ASP A 206 1.88 -11.46 -24.50
C ASP A 206 1.62 -11.35 -22.99
N PRO A 207 0.39 -11.02 -22.55
CA PRO A 207 0.06 -10.82 -21.14
C PRO A 207 0.30 -12.08 -20.29
N GLN A 208 0.06 -13.28 -20.81
CA GLN A 208 0.33 -14.53 -20.08
C GLN A 208 1.83 -14.75 -19.86
N VAL A 209 2.66 -14.33 -20.84
CA VAL A 209 4.12 -14.40 -20.71
C VAL A 209 4.60 -13.43 -19.63
N ILE A 210 4.06 -12.20 -19.58
CA ILE A 210 4.39 -11.22 -18.53
C ILE A 210 4.11 -11.81 -17.14
N GLU A 211 2.88 -12.31 -16.91
CA GLU A 211 2.47 -12.94 -15.65
C GLU A 211 3.36 -14.13 -15.28
N ARG A 212 3.68 -14.98 -16.26
CA ARG A 212 4.56 -16.13 -16.07
C ARG A 212 5.98 -15.71 -15.69
N ARG A 213 6.55 -14.66 -16.29
CA ARG A 213 7.89 -14.18 -15.96
C ARG A 213 7.96 -13.60 -14.57
N ALA A 214 6.92 -12.88 -14.13
CA ALA A 214 6.83 -12.43 -12.76
C ALA A 214 6.85 -13.60 -11.75
N SER A 215 6.06 -14.66 -12.02
CA SER A 215 6.08 -15.87 -11.19
C SER A 215 7.46 -16.53 -11.17
N GLN A 216 8.15 -16.62 -12.32
CA GLN A 216 9.50 -17.17 -12.43
C GLN A 216 10.56 -16.30 -11.71
N ALA A 217 10.36 -14.99 -11.64
CA ALA A 217 11.21 -14.09 -10.87
C ALA A 217 10.99 -14.23 -9.34
N GLY A 218 9.98 -14.99 -8.91
CA GLY A 218 9.72 -15.29 -7.51
C GLY A 218 8.68 -14.38 -6.84
N PHE A 219 7.97 -13.55 -7.62
CA PHE A 219 6.87 -12.75 -7.08
C PHE A 219 5.72 -13.66 -6.59
N PRO A 220 5.18 -13.42 -5.38
CA PRO A 220 4.09 -14.23 -4.83
C PRO A 220 2.75 -13.97 -5.51
N GLY A 221 2.60 -12.85 -6.18
CA GLY A 221 1.45 -12.45 -6.98
C GLY A 221 1.88 -11.93 -8.35
N THR A 222 0.98 -12.01 -9.33
CA THR A 222 1.28 -11.55 -10.68
C THR A 222 0.84 -10.10 -10.90
N PRO A 223 1.62 -9.27 -11.58
CA PRO A 223 1.45 -7.83 -11.57
C PRO A 223 0.14 -7.34 -12.19
N LEU A 224 -0.35 -7.95 -13.27
CA LEU A 224 -1.62 -7.53 -13.88
C LEU A 224 -2.80 -7.87 -12.97
N ALA A 225 -2.77 -9.03 -12.30
CA ALA A 225 -3.78 -9.38 -11.31
C ALA A 225 -3.73 -8.46 -10.08
N MET A 226 -2.52 -8.10 -9.62
CA MET A 226 -2.35 -7.15 -8.51
C MET A 226 -2.81 -5.74 -8.88
N PHE A 227 -2.63 -5.33 -10.13
CA PHE A 227 -3.14 -4.04 -10.62
C PHE A 227 -4.67 -3.99 -10.52
N ASP A 228 -5.36 -5.06 -10.91
CA ASP A 228 -6.82 -5.15 -10.79
C ASP A 228 -7.31 -5.05 -9.34
N GLU A 229 -6.56 -5.60 -8.38
CA GLU A 229 -6.91 -5.52 -6.95
C GLU A 229 -6.90 -4.08 -6.42
N ILE A 230 -5.96 -3.25 -6.86
CA ILE A 230 -5.87 -1.85 -6.41
C ILE A 230 -6.72 -0.89 -7.24
N SER A 231 -7.22 -1.30 -8.40
CA SER A 231 -8.00 -0.50 -9.35
C SER A 231 -7.17 0.49 -10.19
N MET A 232 -7.43 0.48 -11.49
CA MET A 232 -6.83 1.44 -12.44
C MET A 232 -7.28 2.88 -12.17
N ASN A 233 -8.51 3.06 -11.68
CA ASN A 233 -9.01 4.37 -11.29
C ASN A 233 -8.20 4.98 -10.14
N LEU A 234 -7.76 4.16 -9.16
CA LEU A 234 -6.91 4.63 -8.08
C LEU A 234 -5.54 5.07 -8.62
N MET A 235 -4.93 4.28 -9.51
CA MET A 235 -3.65 4.65 -10.12
C MET A 235 -3.74 5.92 -10.96
N ARG A 236 -4.83 6.12 -11.69
CA ARG A 236 -5.11 7.36 -12.42
C ARG A 236 -5.25 8.55 -11.47
N HIS A 237 -5.98 8.38 -10.38
CA HIS A 237 -6.13 9.42 -9.36
C HIS A 237 -4.79 9.81 -8.70
N ILE A 238 -3.96 8.82 -8.36
CA ILE A 238 -2.60 9.06 -7.85
C ILE A 238 -1.78 9.85 -8.87
N ARG A 239 -1.75 9.42 -10.13
CA ARG A 239 -1.07 10.10 -11.22
C ARG A 239 -1.53 11.56 -11.36
N ASP A 240 -2.83 11.79 -11.38
CA ASP A 240 -3.39 13.12 -11.55
C ASP A 240 -3.03 14.04 -10.38
N THR A 241 -3.01 13.50 -9.16
CA THR A 241 -2.56 14.22 -7.96
C THR A 241 -1.06 14.56 -8.05
N GLU A 242 -0.22 13.65 -8.55
CA GLU A 242 1.21 13.89 -8.76
C GLU A 242 1.45 14.97 -9.84
N ILE A 243 0.68 14.94 -10.93
CA ILE A 243 0.74 15.96 -11.98
C ILE A 243 0.40 17.34 -11.42
N GLN A 244 -0.68 17.45 -10.65
CA GLN A 244 -1.09 18.71 -10.02
C GLN A 244 -0.02 19.22 -9.06
N ALA A 245 0.57 18.35 -8.25
CA ALA A 245 1.63 18.73 -7.33
C ALA A 245 2.90 19.19 -8.04
N ALA A 246 3.34 18.47 -9.07
CA ALA A 246 4.50 18.85 -9.87
C ALA A 246 4.28 20.22 -10.54
N HIS A 247 3.09 20.43 -11.10
CA HIS A 247 2.72 21.70 -11.73
C HIS A 247 2.72 22.87 -10.72
N ALA A 248 2.20 22.65 -9.50
CA ALA A 248 2.23 23.64 -8.43
C ALA A 248 3.66 24.01 -8.00
N GLU A 249 4.62 23.10 -8.16
CA GLU A 249 6.06 23.28 -7.91
C GLU A 249 6.82 23.82 -9.14
N GLY A 250 6.14 24.14 -10.24
CA GLY A 250 6.75 24.61 -11.49
C GLY A 250 7.55 23.53 -12.24
N ARG A 251 7.22 22.26 -12.02
CA ARG A 251 7.87 21.09 -12.65
C ARG A 251 6.87 20.35 -13.54
N GLU A 252 7.37 19.63 -14.53
CA GLU A 252 6.59 18.65 -15.28
C GLU A 252 6.85 17.24 -14.71
N ARG A 253 5.78 16.47 -14.53
CA ARG A 253 5.88 15.05 -14.19
C ARG A 253 6.16 14.25 -15.47
N PRO A 254 7.22 13.45 -15.51
CA PRO A 254 7.43 12.56 -16.64
C PRO A 254 6.28 11.56 -16.80
N VAL A 255 5.86 11.36 -18.05
CA VAL A 255 4.86 10.32 -18.39
C VAL A 255 5.53 8.95 -18.24
N ALA A 256 4.95 8.09 -17.42
CA ALA A 256 5.44 6.72 -17.29
C ALA A 256 4.93 5.86 -18.47
N PRO A 257 5.78 4.96 -19.00
CA PRO A 257 5.35 3.99 -19.99
C PRO A 257 4.16 3.16 -19.46
N GLY A 258 3.18 2.90 -20.32
CA GLY A 258 1.99 2.12 -19.98
C GLY A 258 0.82 2.95 -19.43
N GLU A 259 1.00 4.21 -19.02
CA GLU A 259 -0.11 5.04 -18.51
C GLU A 259 -1.25 5.20 -19.53
N ALA A 260 -0.92 5.40 -20.79
CA ALA A 260 -1.91 5.49 -21.86
C ALA A 260 -2.72 4.20 -22.04
N LEU A 261 -2.11 3.05 -21.82
CA LEU A 261 -2.81 1.76 -21.86
C LEU A 261 -3.79 1.65 -20.68
N VAL A 262 -3.40 2.09 -19.49
CA VAL A 262 -4.30 2.15 -18.32
C VAL A 262 -5.50 3.05 -18.59
N ASP A 263 -5.29 4.21 -19.22
CA ASP A 263 -6.39 5.09 -19.63
C ASP A 263 -7.34 4.40 -20.61
N ARG A 264 -6.83 3.70 -21.61
CA ARG A 264 -7.63 2.92 -22.55
C ARG A 264 -8.44 1.81 -21.87
N MET A 265 -7.85 1.10 -20.91
CA MET A 265 -8.56 0.07 -20.15
C MET A 265 -9.79 0.63 -19.46
N VAL A 266 -9.69 1.83 -18.91
CA VAL A 266 -10.80 2.48 -18.19
C VAL A 266 -11.79 3.15 -19.15
N GLU A 267 -11.30 3.93 -20.12
CA GLU A 267 -12.13 4.81 -20.93
C GLU A 267 -12.72 4.13 -22.18
N GLU A 268 -11.92 3.26 -22.81
CA GLU A 268 -12.34 2.56 -24.03
C GLU A 268 -13.02 1.23 -23.74
N PHE A 269 -12.48 0.47 -22.78
CA PHE A 269 -12.94 -0.89 -22.48
C PHE A 269 -13.80 -0.99 -21.21
N GLU A 270 -13.94 0.07 -20.43
CA GLU A 270 -14.72 0.12 -19.18
C GLU A 270 -14.30 -0.97 -18.18
N ARG A 271 -12.96 -1.22 -18.06
CA ARG A 271 -12.39 -2.29 -17.27
C ARG A 271 -11.46 -1.75 -16.16
N PRO A 272 -11.99 -1.13 -15.10
CA PRO A 272 -11.16 -0.46 -14.10
C PRO A 272 -10.51 -1.40 -13.07
N GLY A 273 -10.91 -2.67 -13.01
CA GLY A 273 -10.34 -3.65 -12.10
C GLY A 273 -11.34 -4.58 -11.43
N ARG A 274 -10.87 -5.36 -10.47
CA ARG A 274 -11.63 -6.45 -9.84
C ARG A 274 -12.93 -6.00 -9.18
N ALA A 275 -12.95 -4.87 -8.50
CA ALA A 275 -14.14 -4.37 -7.82
C ALA A 275 -15.33 -4.12 -8.77
N ALA A 276 -15.04 -3.84 -10.05
CA ALA A 276 -16.02 -3.70 -11.11
C ALA A 276 -16.29 -5.01 -11.88
N GLY A 277 -15.65 -6.11 -11.47
CA GLY A 277 -15.76 -7.41 -12.14
C GLY A 277 -14.93 -7.54 -13.42
N ALA A 278 -14.21 -6.51 -13.83
CA ALA A 278 -13.48 -6.43 -15.08
C ALA A 278 -12.24 -5.54 -14.97
N GLY A 279 -11.10 -6.07 -15.32
CA GLY A 279 -9.80 -5.40 -15.39
C GLY A 279 -8.94 -6.05 -16.46
N PHE A 280 -7.65 -6.25 -16.17
CA PHE A 280 -6.80 -7.13 -17.00
C PHE A 280 -7.29 -8.57 -16.99
N TYR A 281 -8.05 -8.92 -15.94
CA TYR A 281 -8.74 -10.19 -15.80
C TYR A 281 -10.25 -10.04 -15.89
N ASP A 282 -10.92 -11.11 -16.28
CA ASP A 282 -12.34 -11.33 -16.07
C ASP A 282 -12.53 -12.02 -14.70
N TYR A 283 -13.59 -11.65 -13.99
CA TYR A 283 -13.93 -12.16 -12.65
C TYR A 283 -15.36 -12.72 -12.65
N PRO A 284 -15.59 -13.89 -13.27
CA PRO A 284 -16.92 -14.48 -13.32
C PRO A 284 -17.38 -14.97 -11.95
N ASP A 285 -18.70 -14.96 -11.73
CA ASP A 285 -19.32 -15.35 -10.46
C ASP A 285 -19.09 -16.83 -10.10
N ASP A 286 -18.83 -17.68 -11.08
CA ASP A 286 -18.54 -19.11 -10.91
C ASP A 286 -17.10 -19.43 -10.49
N GLY A 287 -16.26 -18.42 -10.29
CA GLY A 287 -15.08 -18.49 -9.45
C GLY A 287 -13.72 -18.62 -10.12
N GLY A 288 -13.61 -18.64 -11.42
CA GLY A 288 -12.31 -18.75 -12.10
C GLY A 288 -11.86 -17.46 -12.79
N LYS A 289 -10.98 -16.64 -12.16
CA LYS A 289 -10.42 -15.50 -12.88
C LYS A 289 -9.51 -15.96 -14.02
N HIS A 290 -9.56 -15.29 -15.16
CA HIS A 290 -8.68 -15.51 -16.30
C HIS A 290 -8.35 -14.18 -16.98
N LEU A 291 -7.20 -14.13 -17.66
CA LEU A 291 -6.82 -12.95 -18.44
C LEU A 291 -7.89 -12.64 -19.48
N TRP A 292 -8.29 -11.37 -19.53
CA TRP A 292 -9.24 -10.91 -20.54
C TRP A 292 -8.69 -11.16 -21.95
N PRO A 293 -9.41 -11.91 -22.82
CA PRO A 293 -8.92 -12.23 -24.17
C PRO A 293 -8.60 -11.01 -25.02
N GLY A 294 -9.31 -9.89 -24.78
CA GLY A 294 -9.08 -8.62 -25.45
C GLY A 294 -7.67 -8.04 -25.24
N LEU A 295 -6.94 -8.45 -24.21
CA LEU A 295 -5.53 -8.04 -24.05
C LEU A 295 -4.67 -8.52 -25.21
N ARG A 296 -4.88 -9.74 -25.68
CA ARG A 296 -4.17 -10.25 -26.86
C ARG A 296 -4.66 -9.59 -28.13
N GLU A 297 -5.96 -9.38 -28.25
CA GLU A 297 -6.57 -8.79 -29.44
C GLU A 297 -6.14 -7.33 -29.66
N HIS A 298 -6.09 -6.54 -28.59
CA HIS A 298 -5.87 -5.09 -28.69
C HIS A 298 -4.43 -4.65 -28.44
N PHE A 299 -3.65 -5.41 -27.69
CA PHE A 299 -2.31 -4.99 -27.22
C PHE A 299 -1.19 -5.92 -27.62
N ALA A 300 -1.37 -7.26 -27.62
CA ALA A 300 -0.30 -8.16 -27.99
C ALA A 300 0.00 -8.06 -29.52
N ARG A 301 1.26 -7.80 -29.82
CA ARG A 301 1.74 -7.64 -31.23
C ARG A 301 2.77 -8.70 -31.59
N GLY A 302 2.91 -9.75 -30.79
CA GLY A 302 3.92 -10.78 -30.97
C GLY A 302 5.34 -10.30 -30.67
N THR A 303 5.49 -9.23 -29.89
CA THR A 303 6.78 -8.75 -29.45
C THR A 303 7.42 -9.77 -28.53
N GLU A 304 8.56 -10.33 -28.94
CA GLU A 304 9.36 -11.25 -28.14
C GLU A 304 10.41 -10.45 -27.37
N LEU A 305 10.24 -10.37 -26.03
CA LEU A 305 11.23 -9.81 -25.14
C LEU A 305 12.07 -10.95 -24.53
N PRO A 306 13.40 -10.76 -24.35
CA PRO A 306 14.22 -11.73 -23.64
C PRO A 306 13.67 -12.06 -22.25
N ALA A 307 13.63 -13.35 -21.92
CA ALA A 307 13.02 -13.80 -20.67
C ALA A 307 13.67 -13.20 -19.43
N GLU A 308 15.00 -13.09 -19.46
CA GLU A 308 15.76 -12.48 -18.36
C GLU A 308 15.50 -10.98 -18.26
N ASP A 309 15.42 -10.28 -19.39
CA ASP A 309 15.07 -8.86 -19.39
C ASP A 309 13.69 -8.62 -18.76
N MET A 310 12.69 -9.44 -19.08
CA MET A 310 11.36 -9.29 -18.51
C MET A 310 11.36 -9.46 -16.99
N LYS A 311 12.10 -10.45 -16.46
CA LYS A 311 12.25 -10.65 -15.02
C LYS A 311 13.02 -9.50 -14.38
N ASP A 312 14.15 -9.12 -14.95
CA ASP A 312 14.99 -8.04 -14.45
C ASP A 312 14.26 -6.70 -14.49
N ARG A 313 13.49 -6.41 -15.51
CA ARG A 313 12.70 -5.17 -15.59
C ARG A 313 11.79 -5.01 -14.37
N LEU A 314 11.07 -6.05 -13.95
CA LEU A 314 10.20 -6.04 -12.80
C LEU A 314 11.00 -5.85 -11.49
N LEU A 315 12.08 -6.61 -11.30
CA LEU A 315 12.92 -6.54 -10.11
C LEU A 315 13.69 -5.22 -10.01
N PHE A 316 14.29 -4.77 -11.10
CA PHE A 316 15.12 -3.55 -11.13
C PHE A 316 14.30 -2.28 -10.96
N ARG A 317 13.07 -2.22 -11.49
CA ARG A 317 12.21 -1.06 -11.24
C ARG A 317 11.96 -0.86 -9.75
N MET A 318 11.62 -1.94 -9.04
CA MET A 318 11.41 -1.88 -7.60
C MET A 318 12.70 -1.59 -6.84
N ALA A 319 13.81 -2.22 -7.21
CA ALA A 319 15.10 -2.02 -6.54
C ALA A 319 15.65 -0.60 -6.75
N LEU A 320 15.58 -0.06 -7.97
CA LEU A 320 16.01 1.32 -8.27
C LEU A 320 15.15 2.36 -7.55
N GLU A 321 13.84 2.14 -7.46
CA GLU A 321 12.97 3.03 -6.70
C GLU A 321 13.23 2.93 -5.19
N THR A 322 13.58 1.74 -4.69
CA THR A 322 14.08 1.56 -3.31
C THR A 322 15.37 2.35 -3.08
N ALA A 323 16.29 2.33 -4.04
CA ALA A 323 17.52 3.14 -3.98
C ALA A 323 17.21 4.65 -3.94
N ALA A 324 16.23 5.10 -4.74
CA ALA A 324 15.76 6.49 -4.70
C ALA A 324 15.17 6.86 -3.33
N CYS A 325 14.44 5.95 -2.69
CA CYS A 325 13.95 6.15 -1.33
C CYS A 325 15.10 6.33 -0.30
N PHE A 326 16.20 5.63 -0.46
CA PHE A 326 17.41 5.87 0.36
C PHE A 326 18.07 7.21 0.06
N GLU A 327 18.21 7.57 -1.21
CA GLU A 327 18.79 8.85 -1.64
C GLU A 327 18.00 10.04 -1.09
N GLU A 328 16.68 9.95 -1.07
CA GLU A 328 15.76 10.99 -0.60
C GLU A 328 15.54 10.95 0.93
N GLY A 329 16.08 9.98 1.64
CA GLY A 329 15.93 9.83 3.09
C GLY A 329 14.58 9.27 3.54
N VAL A 330 13.76 8.74 2.63
CA VAL A 330 12.55 8.00 2.96
C VAL A 330 12.89 6.68 3.65
N LEU A 331 13.94 6.02 3.19
CA LEU A 331 14.55 4.87 3.87
C LEU A 331 15.87 5.27 4.49
N THR A 332 16.09 4.82 5.73
CA THR A 332 17.32 5.10 6.48
C THR A 332 18.09 3.84 6.88
N ASP A 333 17.47 2.66 6.76
CA ASP A 333 18.08 1.39 7.08
C ASP A 333 17.66 0.26 6.13
N THR A 334 18.56 -0.69 5.96
CA THR A 334 18.41 -1.84 5.07
C THR A 334 17.32 -2.82 5.54
N ALA A 335 17.12 -2.95 6.85
CA ALA A 335 16.11 -3.86 7.40
C ALA A 335 14.70 -3.38 7.04
N SER A 336 14.40 -2.10 7.21
CA SER A 336 13.12 -1.50 6.80
C SER A 336 12.87 -1.67 5.30
N ALA A 337 13.89 -1.47 4.47
CA ALA A 337 13.78 -1.68 3.02
C ALA A 337 13.44 -3.13 2.68
N ASN A 338 14.17 -4.10 3.22
CA ASN A 338 13.99 -5.52 2.90
C ASN A 338 12.67 -6.08 3.49
N ILE A 339 12.37 -5.77 4.74
CA ILE A 339 11.15 -6.21 5.42
C ILE A 339 9.92 -5.61 4.73
N GLY A 340 9.95 -4.31 4.48
CA GLY A 340 8.86 -3.61 3.79
C GLY A 340 8.66 -4.12 2.37
N GLY A 341 9.74 -4.36 1.63
CA GLY A 341 9.71 -4.91 0.29
C GLY A 341 9.09 -6.31 0.25
N ILE A 342 9.49 -7.21 1.14
CA ILE A 342 8.98 -8.58 1.17
C ILE A 342 7.55 -8.65 1.70
N PHE A 343 7.30 -8.10 2.88
CA PHE A 343 6.01 -8.28 3.57
C PHE A 343 4.92 -7.27 3.17
N GLY A 344 5.30 -6.13 2.60
CA GLY A 344 4.37 -5.09 2.18
C GLY A 344 3.96 -5.16 0.72
N ILE A 345 4.92 -5.38 -0.17
CA ILE A 345 4.72 -5.24 -1.62
C ILE A 345 5.15 -6.48 -2.43
N GLY A 346 5.47 -7.57 -1.76
CA GLY A 346 5.69 -8.86 -2.40
C GLY A 346 6.98 -8.94 -3.23
N PHE A 347 8.01 -8.18 -2.88
CA PHE A 347 9.33 -8.40 -3.49
C PHE A 347 9.78 -9.84 -3.23
N PRO A 348 10.39 -10.55 -4.20
CA PRO A 348 10.69 -11.96 -4.08
C PRO A 348 11.50 -12.30 -2.81
N PRO A 349 10.95 -13.10 -1.87
CA PRO A 349 11.60 -13.38 -0.58
C PRO A 349 12.96 -14.06 -0.70
N ALA A 350 13.14 -14.88 -1.74
CA ALA A 350 14.40 -15.60 -1.99
C ALA A 350 15.59 -14.67 -2.23
N THR A 351 15.34 -13.40 -2.59
CA THR A 351 16.41 -12.40 -2.81
C THR A 351 16.91 -11.79 -1.50
N GLY A 352 16.18 -11.95 -0.39
CA GLY A 352 16.43 -11.27 0.88
C GLY A 352 15.87 -9.84 0.95
N GLY A 353 15.18 -9.39 -0.09
CA GLY A 353 14.57 -8.07 -0.21
C GLY A 353 15.30 -7.15 -1.19
N PRO A 354 14.70 -5.98 -1.52
CA PRO A 354 15.21 -5.12 -2.60
C PRO A 354 16.61 -4.56 -2.35
N ALA A 355 16.97 -4.20 -1.13
CA ALA A 355 18.32 -3.72 -0.81
C ALA A 355 19.34 -4.85 -0.91
N THR A 356 19.03 -6.04 -0.37
CA THR A 356 19.87 -7.23 -0.47
C THR A 356 19.98 -7.71 -1.91
N PHE A 357 18.95 -7.61 -2.71
CA PHE A 357 18.98 -7.93 -4.14
C PHE A 357 20.03 -7.11 -4.88
N MET A 358 20.11 -5.79 -4.63
CA MET A 358 21.12 -4.92 -5.25
C MET A 358 22.54 -5.34 -4.88
N THR A 359 22.79 -5.61 -3.59
CA THR A 359 24.14 -5.90 -3.10
C THR A 359 24.60 -7.34 -3.39
N ASN A 360 23.68 -8.27 -3.54
CA ASN A 360 23.94 -9.68 -3.83
C ASN A 360 23.76 -10.06 -5.30
N TYR A 361 23.48 -9.09 -6.16
CA TYR A 361 23.43 -9.33 -7.61
C TYR A 361 24.78 -9.88 -8.09
N GLU A 362 24.78 -10.61 -9.22
CA GLU A 362 26.01 -11.12 -9.80
C GLU A 362 27.01 -9.97 -10.05
N GLY A 363 28.18 -10.06 -9.47
CA GLY A 363 29.15 -8.96 -9.46
C GLY A 363 28.90 -7.88 -8.37
N GLY A 364 28.00 -8.14 -7.42
CA GLY A 364 27.64 -7.23 -6.36
C GLY A 364 26.92 -5.97 -6.85
N LEU A 365 27.03 -4.88 -6.09
CA LEU A 365 26.39 -3.61 -6.46
C LEU A 365 26.91 -3.07 -7.81
N ALA A 366 28.17 -3.27 -8.13
CA ALA A 366 28.74 -2.87 -9.44
C ALA A 366 28.09 -3.64 -10.59
N GLY A 367 27.86 -4.96 -10.43
CA GLY A 367 27.14 -5.77 -11.39
C GLY A 367 25.66 -5.35 -11.56
N PHE A 368 24.98 -5.02 -10.44
CA PHE A 368 23.64 -4.46 -10.48
C PHE A 368 23.59 -3.15 -11.27
N ILE A 369 24.53 -2.23 -11.02
CA ILE A 369 24.63 -0.94 -11.73
C ILE A 369 24.86 -1.17 -13.23
N ALA A 370 25.78 -2.05 -13.60
CA ALA A 370 26.05 -2.37 -15.00
C ALA A 370 24.81 -2.93 -15.71
N ARG A 371 24.09 -3.85 -15.07
CA ARG A 371 22.83 -4.39 -15.60
C ARG A 371 21.74 -3.33 -15.71
N ALA A 372 21.62 -2.44 -14.75
CA ALA A 372 20.69 -1.32 -14.79
C ALA A 372 20.97 -0.39 -15.99
N GLU A 373 22.25 -0.15 -16.30
CA GLU A 373 22.66 0.63 -17.48
C GLU A 373 22.29 -0.06 -18.81
N GLU A 374 22.47 -1.39 -18.88
CA GLU A 374 22.01 -2.17 -20.04
C GLU A 374 20.49 -2.06 -20.24
N LEU A 375 19.73 -2.20 -19.15
CA LEU A 375 18.27 -2.04 -19.18
C LEU A 375 17.87 -0.62 -19.56
N ALA A 376 18.59 0.39 -19.08
CA ALA A 376 18.36 1.79 -19.45
C ALA A 376 18.59 2.04 -20.93
N ALA A 377 19.65 1.48 -21.51
CA ALA A 377 19.95 1.58 -22.93
C ALA A 377 18.89 0.88 -23.81
N ALA A 378 18.34 -0.25 -23.33
CA ALA A 378 17.36 -1.03 -24.10
C ALA A 378 15.91 -0.51 -23.92
N TYR A 379 15.54 -0.08 -22.71
CA TYR A 379 14.14 0.15 -22.32
C TYR A 379 13.85 1.56 -21.78
N GLY A 380 14.86 2.40 -21.70
CA GLY A 380 14.69 3.82 -21.36
C GLY A 380 15.22 4.24 -19.98
N PRO A 381 15.25 5.57 -19.74
CA PRO A 381 16.01 6.19 -18.65
C PRO A 381 15.48 5.83 -17.25
N ARG A 382 14.27 5.27 -17.13
CA ARG A 382 13.72 4.83 -15.84
C ARG A 382 14.53 3.72 -15.17
N PHE A 383 15.42 3.05 -15.91
CA PHE A 383 16.37 2.04 -15.40
C PHE A 383 17.75 2.62 -15.10
N ALA A 384 18.00 3.89 -15.42
CA ALA A 384 19.32 4.49 -15.17
C ALA A 384 19.58 4.59 -13.67
N PRO A 385 20.70 4.05 -13.18
CA PRO A 385 21.11 4.25 -11.78
C PRO A 385 21.45 5.72 -11.56
N SER A 386 21.05 6.25 -10.38
CA SER A 386 21.38 7.62 -10.01
C SER A 386 22.86 7.78 -9.68
N ASP A 387 23.36 9.02 -9.69
CA ASP A 387 24.74 9.32 -9.31
C ASP A 387 25.01 8.94 -7.84
N TRP A 388 23.99 9.08 -6.98
CA TRP A 388 24.07 8.62 -5.59
C TRP A 388 24.31 7.11 -5.51
N LEU A 389 23.60 6.30 -6.30
CA LEU A 389 23.76 4.85 -6.31
C LEU A 389 25.12 4.44 -6.89
N ARG A 390 25.61 5.15 -7.92
CA ARG A 390 26.94 4.91 -8.54
C ARG A 390 28.10 5.20 -7.59
N ALA A 391 27.89 6.09 -6.61
CA ALA A 391 28.91 6.49 -5.65
C ALA A 391 29.02 5.55 -4.42
N ARG A 392 28.17 4.51 -4.34
CA ARG A 392 28.14 3.52 -3.24
C ARG A 392 28.98 2.30 -3.56
#